data_85175bd7c88558d687be6531e88492f3
#
_entry.id   85175bd7c88558d687be6531e88492f3
#
_cell.length_a   1.000
_cell.length_b   1.000
_cell.length_c   1.000
_cell.angle_alpha   90.00
_cell.angle_beta   90.00
_cell.angle_gamma   90.00
#
_symmetry.space_group_name_H-M   'P 1'
#
loop_
_entity.id
_entity.type
_entity.pdbx_description
1 polymer ?
#
loop_
_entity_poly.entity_id
_entity_poly.type
_entity_poly.pdbx_seq_one_letter_code
_entity_poly.pdbx_strand_id
1 'polypeptide(L)'
;MDRERMMKNVAEIFSRGAVEKNLPAWVNMRHAWKASDAARDRGLEYPANVVQIKNLDYKKELDEVRFNELIEIWNKGQHTNDSDNSVQLQNKEILNDTVDLTYEADETPKSRCEGLERNVVRFADSGDAADVDSASYTSNSYMDICVPISYMTDENRKYPVIVSVHGGGWFYGDKELYSHYCCLLAEHGYVVVNFNYRLSPQNKYPAAIEDVAYLIRYIHENAQTLGIDIDNFYMVGDSAGAQLTANYCIIASNSDYRAKLDFFTYDLLPKKVCLNCGAYKMAERNDNISAWYLRNDVDDDQNSDGKTSSHDKAEKCESKKISQAYAVTEEQYKLFMDQLDYINADFPEAYLMYSVNDDLASHTKAVD
;
A
#
# COMPACT_ATOMS: atom_id res chain seq x y z
N MET A 1 -21.19 -11.20 8.28
CA MET A 1 -20.53 -12.46 8.75
C MET A 1 -20.65 -12.43 10.26
N ASP A 2 -21.14 -13.50 10.89
CA ASP A 2 -21.34 -13.51 12.34
C ASP A 2 -19.98 -13.39 13.05
N ARG A 3 -19.91 -12.57 14.09
CA ARG A 3 -18.70 -12.31 14.90
C ARG A 3 -18.06 -13.61 15.39
N GLU A 4 -18.90 -14.59 15.76
CA GLU A 4 -18.45 -15.92 16.14
C GLU A 4 -17.77 -16.68 14.99
N ARG A 5 -18.29 -16.52 13.78
CA ARG A 5 -17.71 -17.12 12.57
C ARG A 5 -16.41 -16.40 12.15
N MET A 6 -16.34 -15.09 12.32
CA MET A 6 -15.12 -14.31 12.06
C MET A 6 -14.04 -14.66 13.09
N MET A 7 -14.36 -14.70 14.38
CA MET A 7 -13.44 -15.11 15.44
C MET A 7 -13.01 -16.57 15.27
N LYS A 8 -13.92 -17.44 14.81
CA LYS A 8 -13.60 -18.83 14.49
C LYS A 8 -12.67 -18.93 13.27
N ASN A 9 -12.91 -18.14 12.23
CA ASN A 9 -12.01 -18.07 11.07
C ASN A 9 -10.64 -17.51 11.45
N VAL A 10 -10.57 -16.46 12.24
CA VAL A 10 -9.32 -15.91 12.79
C VAL A 10 -8.62 -16.97 13.67
N ALA A 11 -9.35 -17.64 14.56
CA ALA A 11 -8.79 -18.72 15.40
C ALA A 11 -8.35 -19.93 14.54
N GLU A 12 -9.05 -20.23 13.46
CA GLU A 12 -8.71 -21.31 12.54
C GLU A 12 -7.50 -20.97 11.66
N ILE A 13 -7.37 -19.71 11.25
CA ILE A 13 -6.17 -19.16 10.58
C ILE A 13 -4.97 -19.21 11.53
N PHE A 14 -5.14 -18.81 12.79
CA PHE A 14 -4.12 -18.92 13.83
C PHE A 14 -3.75 -20.38 14.18
N SER A 15 -4.68 -21.33 14.01
CA SER A 15 -4.41 -22.75 14.26
C SER A 15 -3.76 -23.48 13.08
N ARG A 16 -3.95 -22.99 11.86
CA ARG A 16 -3.37 -23.56 10.63
C ARG A 16 -2.02 -22.99 10.26
N GLY A 17 -1.75 -21.72 10.57
CA GLY A 17 -0.39 -21.17 10.54
C GLY A 17 0.28 -21.57 11.86
N ALA A 18 1.42 -22.23 11.80
CA ALA A 18 2.21 -22.46 13.00
C ALA A 18 2.47 -21.09 13.65
N VAL A 19 1.67 -20.75 14.67
CA VAL A 19 1.91 -19.58 15.50
C VAL A 19 3.27 -19.87 16.14
N GLU A 20 4.33 -19.30 15.57
CA GLU A 20 5.64 -19.39 16.17
C GLU A 20 5.53 -18.69 17.51
N LYS A 21 5.59 -19.48 18.58
CA LYS A 21 5.36 -19.02 19.97
C LYS A 21 6.31 -17.91 20.42
N ASN A 22 7.31 -17.58 19.60
CA ASN A 22 8.36 -16.62 19.88
C ASN A 22 8.27 -15.33 19.05
N LEU A 23 7.29 -15.21 18.14
CA LEU A 23 7.13 -14.01 17.35
C LEU A 23 6.19 -12.99 18.01
N PRO A 24 6.43 -11.68 17.86
CA PRO A 24 5.49 -10.64 18.28
C PRO A 24 4.08 -10.85 17.70
N ALA A 25 3.06 -10.44 18.43
CA ALA A 25 1.66 -10.62 18.02
C ALA A 25 1.34 -10.01 16.64
N TRP A 26 1.93 -8.86 16.33
CA TRP A 26 1.75 -8.18 15.05
C TRP A 26 2.37 -8.95 13.87
N VAL A 27 3.50 -9.67 14.07
CA VAL A 27 4.11 -10.53 13.04
C VAL A 27 3.20 -11.71 12.73
N ASN A 28 2.73 -12.41 13.76
CA ASN A 28 1.78 -13.51 13.60
C ASN A 28 0.50 -13.05 12.87
N MET A 29 0.02 -11.85 13.17
CA MET A 29 -1.17 -11.30 12.52
C MET A 29 -0.90 -10.97 11.05
N ARG A 30 0.28 -10.43 10.70
CA ARG A 30 0.70 -10.22 9.30
C ARG A 30 0.69 -11.53 8.51
N HIS A 31 1.27 -12.59 9.06
CA HIS A 31 1.29 -13.90 8.41
C HIS A 31 -0.11 -14.45 8.18
N ALA A 32 -0.99 -14.33 9.18
CA ALA A 32 -2.37 -14.78 9.07
C ALA A 32 -3.16 -14.01 8.00
N TRP A 33 -2.99 -12.69 7.93
CA TRP A 33 -3.66 -11.86 6.93
C TRP A 33 -3.12 -12.13 5.53
N LYS A 34 -1.81 -12.27 5.37
CA LYS A 34 -1.20 -12.65 4.08
C LYS A 34 -1.73 -13.98 3.56
N ALA A 35 -1.83 -14.99 4.40
CA ALA A 35 -2.39 -16.28 4.02
C ALA A 35 -3.88 -16.17 3.63
N SER A 36 -4.64 -15.33 4.32
CA SER A 36 -6.05 -15.05 4.00
C SER A 36 -6.20 -14.36 2.65
N ASP A 37 -5.36 -13.35 2.39
CA ASP A 37 -5.41 -12.61 1.14
C ASP A 37 -4.97 -13.47 -0.04
N ALA A 38 -3.92 -14.26 0.10
CA ALA A 38 -3.50 -15.22 -0.92
C ALA A 38 -4.59 -16.27 -1.25
N ALA A 39 -5.40 -16.65 -0.25
CA ALA A 39 -6.53 -17.54 -0.46
C ALA A 39 -7.71 -16.83 -1.16
N ARG A 40 -7.98 -15.57 -0.82
CA ARG A 40 -8.98 -14.71 -1.48
C ARG A 40 -8.65 -14.48 -2.95
N ASP A 41 -7.39 -14.16 -3.23
CA ASP A 41 -6.94 -13.69 -4.54
C ASP A 41 -6.60 -14.85 -5.50
N ARG A 42 -6.75 -16.09 -5.02
CA ARG A 42 -6.48 -17.28 -5.83
C ARG A 42 -7.36 -17.34 -7.07
N GLY A 43 -6.73 -17.28 -8.23
CA GLY A 43 -7.41 -17.40 -9.53
C GLY A 43 -8.00 -16.09 -10.05
N LEU A 44 -7.65 -14.93 -9.47
CA LEU A 44 -7.95 -13.64 -10.07
C LEU A 44 -7.24 -13.53 -11.43
N GLU A 45 -7.99 -13.07 -12.43
CA GLU A 45 -7.47 -12.82 -13.78
C GLU A 45 -7.33 -11.32 -14.00
N TYR A 46 -6.13 -10.88 -14.37
CA TYR A 46 -5.87 -9.47 -14.67
C TYR A 46 -6.44 -9.09 -16.04
N PRO A 47 -6.95 -7.85 -16.22
CA PRO A 47 -7.43 -7.39 -17.51
C PRO A 47 -6.32 -7.43 -18.58
N ALA A 48 -6.62 -7.97 -19.75
CA ALA A 48 -5.65 -8.11 -20.85
C ALA A 48 -5.29 -6.77 -21.50
N ASN A 49 -6.12 -5.74 -21.32
CA ASN A 49 -5.98 -4.40 -21.90
C ASN A 49 -5.36 -3.38 -20.93
N VAL A 50 -4.71 -3.85 -19.88
CA VAL A 50 -4.00 -3.03 -18.90
C VAL A 50 -2.54 -3.41 -18.82
N VAL A 51 -1.66 -2.43 -18.68
CA VAL A 51 -0.23 -2.61 -18.45
C VAL A 51 0.14 -2.16 -17.06
N GLN A 52 1.01 -2.90 -16.39
CA GLN A 52 1.57 -2.54 -15.08
C GLN A 52 3.02 -2.07 -15.28
N ILE A 53 3.31 -0.84 -14.86
CA ILE A 53 4.67 -0.30 -14.75
C ILE A 53 5.06 -0.39 -13.29
N LYS A 54 6.00 -1.28 -12.96
CA LYS A 54 6.29 -1.64 -11.57
C LYS A 54 7.57 -1.04 -11.02
N ASN A 55 7.56 -0.79 -9.71
CA ASN A 55 8.71 -0.46 -8.90
C ASN A 55 9.37 0.89 -9.22
N LEU A 56 8.56 1.95 -9.41
CA LEU A 56 9.08 3.32 -9.39
C LEU A 56 9.27 3.76 -7.94
N ASP A 57 10.42 4.33 -7.63
CA ASP A 57 10.71 4.84 -6.28
C ASP A 57 10.28 6.31 -6.16
N TYR A 58 9.14 6.56 -5.51
CA TYR A 58 8.56 7.91 -5.40
C TYR A 58 9.32 8.85 -4.43
N LYS A 59 10.38 8.36 -3.78
CA LYS A 59 11.29 9.19 -2.96
C LYS A 59 12.59 9.53 -3.68
N LYS A 60 12.77 9.04 -4.90
CA LYS A 60 13.89 9.39 -5.78
C LYS A 60 13.43 10.26 -6.93
N GLU A 61 14.36 10.95 -7.55
CA GLU A 61 14.11 11.65 -8.80
C GLU A 61 13.70 10.65 -9.89
N LEU A 62 12.70 10.98 -10.71
CA LEU A 62 12.28 10.14 -11.82
C LEU A 62 13.35 10.17 -12.92
N ASP A 63 13.86 9.02 -13.27
CA ASP A 63 14.65 8.84 -14.49
C ASP A 63 13.72 8.83 -15.72
N GLU A 64 13.48 10.02 -16.27
CA GLU A 64 12.58 10.22 -17.42
C GLU A 64 13.07 9.46 -18.67
N VAL A 65 14.37 9.36 -18.86
CA VAL A 65 14.96 8.66 -20.02
C VAL A 65 14.60 7.17 -19.89
N ARG A 66 14.87 6.60 -18.73
CA ARG A 66 14.56 5.20 -18.46
C ARG A 66 13.06 4.90 -18.54
N PHE A 67 12.22 5.81 -18.06
CA PHE A 67 10.76 5.66 -18.13
C PHE A 67 10.27 5.61 -19.58
N ASN A 68 10.73 6.52 -20.43
CA ASN A 68 10.36 6.53 -21.84
C ASN A 68 10.93 5.33 -22.62
N GLU A 69 12.17 4.93 -22.34
CA GLU A 69 12.76 3.71 -22.90
C GLU A 69 11.91 2.45 -22.62
N LEU A 70 11.38 2.30 -21.42
CA LEU A 70 10.52 1.17 -21.07
C LEU A 70 9.26 1.12 -21.91
N ILE A 71 8.64 2.28 -22.18
CA ILE A 71 7.46 2.37 -23.04
C ILE A 71 7.81 2.01 -24.50
N GLU A 72 8.95 2.48 -24.99
CA GLU A 72 9.43 2.11 -26.32
C GLU A 72 9.75 0.61 -26.44
N ILE A 73 10.40 0.03 -25.44
CA ILE A 73 10.72 -1.40 -25.39
C ILE A 73 9.43 -2.23 -25.44
N TRP A 74 8.43 -1.85 -24.67
CA TRP A 74 7.13 -2.52 -24.67
C TRP A 74 6.47 -2.45 -26.06
N ASN A 75 6.43 -1.25 -26.67
CA ASN A 75 5.87 -1.05 -28.02
C ASN A 75 6.59 -1.90 -29.07
N LYS A 76 7.92 -1.93 -29.06
CA LYS A 76 8.74 -2.77 -29.99
C LYS A 76 8.42 -4.26 -29.81
N GLY A 77 8.23 -4.71 -28.56
CA GLY A 77 7.90 -6.11 -28.25
C GLY A 77 6.54 -6.56 -28.77
N GLN A 78 5.55 -5.66 -28.88
CA GLN A 78 4.24 -5.99 -29.44
C GLN A 78 4.26 -6.19 -30.95
N HIS A 79 5.16 -5.50 -31.68
CA HIS A 79 5.27 -5.59 -33.13
C HIS A 79 6.08 -6.78 -33.62
N THR A 80 6.86 -7.45 -32.74
CA THR A 80 7.71 -8.59 -33.12
C THR A 80 7.01 -9.94 -33.03
N ASN A 81 5.79 -10.02 -32.55
CA ASN A 81 5.03 -11.26 -32.45
C ASN A 81 4.58 -11.84 -33.82
N ASP A 82 4.84 -11.16 -34.94
CA ASP A 82 4.47 -11.65 -36.25
C ASP A 82 5.57 -12.44 -37.00
N SER A 83 6.84 -12.47 -36.57
CA SER A 83 7.87 -13.22 -37.32
C SER A 83 9.24 -13.54 -36.71
N ASP A 84 9.56 -13.32 -35.42
CA ASP A 84 10.91 -13.74 -34.97
C ASP A 84 11.06 -14.06 -33.48
N ASN A 85 11.47 -15.29 -33.17
CA ASN A 85 11.70 -15.83 -31.84
C ASN A 85 12.92 -15.26 -31.08
N SER A 86 13.66 -14.32 -31.65
CA SER A 86 14.95 -13.85 -31.11
C SER A 86 14.84 -12.77 -30.02
N VAL A 87 13.74 -12.04 -29.96
CA VAL A 87 13.51 -10.98 -28.91
C VAL A 87 12.98 -11.58 -27.62
N GLN A 88 12.40 -12.77 -27.65
CA GLN A 88 11.97 -13.50 -26.45
C GLN A 88 13.13 -13.89 -25.53
N LEU A 89 14.36 -13.98 -26.04
CA LEU A 89 15.53 -14.38 -25.25
C LEU A 89 16.10 -13.23 -24.38
N GLN A 90 16.02 -11.98 -24.84
CA GLN A 90 16.49 -10.84 -24.04
C GLN A 90 15.51 -10.48 -22.91
N ASN A 91 14.22 -10.66 -23.14
CA ASN A 91 13.23 -10.51 -22.07
C ASN A 91 13.26 -11.66 -21.05
N LYS A 92 13.78 -12.84 -21.42
CA LYS A 92 13.96 -13.96 -20.49
C LYS A 92 15.13 -13.77 -19.52
N GLU A 93 16.17 -13.03 -19.88
CA GLU A 93 17.28 -12.73 -18.97
C GLU A 93 16.88 -11.69 -17.91
N ILE A 94 15.94 -10.80 -18.23
CA ILE A 94 15.39 -9.83 -17.26
C ILE A 94 14.35 -10.49 -16.33
N LEU A 95 13.77 -11.62 -16.74
CA LEU A 95 12.69 -12.33 -16.00
C LEU A 95 13.18 -13.51 -15.15
N ASN A 96 14.47 -13.88 -15.19
CA ASN A 96 14.97 -15.06 -14.50
C ASN A 96 15.39 -14.86 -13.04
N ASP A 97 15.31 -13.64 -12.49
CA ASP A 97 15.43 -13.43 -11.04
C ASP A 97 14.05 -13.46 -10.34
N THR A 98 13.24 -14.47 -10.67
CA THR A 98 12.11 -14.84 -9.82
C THR A 98 12.66 -15.45 -8.56
N VAL A 99 12.47 -14.76 -7.44
CA VAL A 99 12.66 -15.29 -6.10
C VAL A 99 11.90 -16.62 -6.02
N ASP A 100 12.66 -17.69 -5.83
CA ASP A 100 12.17 -19.04 -5.60
C ASP A 100 11.44 -19.07 -4.26
N LEU A 101 10.13 -18.80 -4.30
CA LEU A 101 9.23 -19.07 -3.18
C LEU A 101 8.96 -20.56 -3.17
N THR A 102 9.91 -21.35 -2.65
CA THR A 102 9.67 -22.75 -2.32
C THR A 102 8.70 -22.85 -1.15
N TYR A 103 7.43 -22.63 -1.45
CA TYR A 103 6.34 -23.23 -0.70
C TYR A 103 5.88 -24.42 -1.55
N GLU A 104 6.15 -25.62 -1.05
CA GLU A 104 5.56 -26.84 -1.61
C GLU A 104 4.04 -26.75 -1.49
N ALA A 105 3.41 -26.16 -2.50
CA ALA A 105 1.97 -26.20 -2.70
C ALA A 105 1.73 -26.87 -4.05
N ASP A 106 1.02 -27.94 -3.94
CA ASP A 106 0.37 -28.76 -4.94
C ASP A 106 0.26 -28.16 -6.35
N GLU A 107 0.55 -28.96 -7.36
CA GLU A 107 0.68 -28.67 -8.78
C GLU A 107 -0.39 -27.71 -9.31
N THR A 108 -0.03 -26.43 -9.52
CA THR A 108 -0.82 -25.51 -10.34
C THR A 108 -0.41 -25.65 -11.81
N PRO A 109 -1.35 -25.68 -12.77
CA PRO A 109 -1.03 -25.84 -14.19
C PRO A 109 -0.18 -24.67 -14.69
N LYS A 110 1.02 -24.94 -15.16
CA LYS A 110 1.98 -23.99 -15.73
C LYS A 110 1.48 -23.15 -16.92
N SER A 111 0.30 -23.44 -17.47
CA SER A 111 -0.21 -22.82 -18.70
C SER A 111 -0.98 -21.51 -18.52
N ARG A 112 -1.28 -21.07 -17.27
CA ARG A 112 -2.05 -19.84 -17.02
C ARG A 112 -1.21 -18.59 -16.74
N CYS A 113 0.07 -18.75 -16.42
CA CYS A 113 0.95 -17.61 -16.12
C CYS A 113 1.55 -16.94 -17.36
N GLU A 114 1.62 -17.62 -18.49
CA GLU A 114 2.26 -17.11 -19.71
C GLU A 114 1.56 -15.90 -20.34
N GLY A 115 0.29 -15.65 -20.05
CA GLY A 115 -0.45 -14.48 -20.54
C GLY A 115 -0.28 -13.22 -19.68
N LEU A 116 0.06 -13.38 -18.40
CA LEU A 116 0.18 -12.29 -17.43
C LEU A 116 1.49 -11.50 -17.56
N GLU A 117 2.55 -12.15 -18.01
CA GLU A 117 3.88 -11.54 -18.12
C GLU A 117 4.02 -10.51 -19.25
N ARG A 118 3.14 -10.56 -20.26
CA ARG A 118 3.22 -9.68 -21.45
C ARG A 118 2.91 -8.22 -21.14
N ASN A 119 2.14 -7.96 -20.10
CA ASN A 119 1.65 -6.63 -19.75
C ASN A 119 2.29 -6.07 -18.47
N VAL A 120 3.46 -6.58 -18.09
CA VAL A 120 4.22 -6.06 -16.95
C VAL A 120 5.56 -5.51 -17.43
N VAL A 121 5.82 -4.25 -17.09
CA VAL A 121 7.11 -3.58 -17.33
C VAL A 121 7.71 -3.21 -15.97
N ARG A 122 8.99 -3.50 -15.73
CA ARG A 122 9.67 -3.20 -14.47
C ARG A 122 10.63 -2.04 -14.62
N PHE A 123 10.45 -0.99 -13.86
CA PHE A 123 11.34 0.17 -13.84
C PHE A 123 12.65 -0.12 -13.11
N ALA A 124 12.58 -0.82 -11.99
CA ALA A 124 13.72 -1.33 -11.26
C ALA A 124 13.53 -2.82 -10.99
N ASP A 125 14.66 -3.55 -10.94
CA ASP A 125 14.65 -4.90 -10.43
C ASP A 125 14.07 -4.87 -9.02
N SER A 126 13.33 -5.91 -8.66
CA SER A 126 12.83 -6.10 -7.29
C SER A 126 14.01 -6.44 -6.36
N GLY A 127 15.00 -5.55 -6.32
CA GLY A 127 15.96 -5.56 -5.26
C GLY A 127 15.16 -5.50 -3.96
N ASP A 128 15.09 -6.63 -3.29
CA ASP A 128 14.45 -6.79 -2.00
C ASP A 128 12.93 -6.56 -1.99
N ALA A 129 12.16 -7.43 -2.66
CA ALA A 129 10.98 -7.94 -2.02
C ALA A 129 11.52 -8.53 -0.69
N ALA A 130 11.55 -7.70 0.37
CA ALA A 130 12.10 -8.06 1.63
C ALA A 130 11.51 -9.39 2.02
N ASP A 131 12.38 -10.35 2.26
CA ASP A 131 12.04 -11.68 2.74
C ASP A 131 11.00 -11.51 3.85
N VAL A 132 9.78 -11.95 3.61
CA VAL A 132 8.63 -11.66 4.48
C VAL A 132 8.82 -12.28 5.87
N ASP A 133 9.83 -13.15 6.00
CA ASP A 133 10.25 -13.78 7.24
C ASP A 133 11.23 -12.94 8.06
N SER A 134 11.73 -11.81 7.53
CA SER A 134 12.56 -10.94 8.35
C SER A 134 11.70 -10.04 9.22
N ALA A 135 12.01 -9.95 10.49
CA ALA A 135 11.45 -8.97 11.43
C ALA A 135 11.69 -7.51 10.98
N SER A 136 12.45 -7.30 9.92
CA SER A 136 12.70 -6.04 9.24
C SER A 136 11.82 -5.87 7.99
N TYR A 137 10.50 -5.80 8.15
CA TYR A 137 9.61 -5.32 7.10
C TYR A 137 9.85 -3.82 6.90
N THR A 138 10.89 -3.51 6.15
CA THR A 138 11.11 -2.14 5.69
C THR A 138 10.21 -1.92 4.50
N SER A 139 9.14 -1.14 4.66
CA SER A 139 8.37 -0.68 3.51
C SER A 139 9.31 0.13 2.63
N ASN A 140 9.58 -0.38 1.42
CA ASN A 140 10.27 0.40 0.41
C ASN A 140 9.33 1.52 -0.09
N SER A 141 9.90 2.54 -0.73
CA SER A 141 9.15 3.65 -1.33
C SER A 141 8.72 3.36 -2.77
N TYR A 142 8.40 2.11 -3.08
CA TYR A 142 7.99 1.75 -4.42
C TYR A 142 6.50 1.98 -4.66
N MET A 143 6.21 2.48 -5.86
CA MET A 143 4.86 2.53 -6.42
C MET A 143 4.79 1.73 -7.72
N ASP A 144 3.60 1.26 -8.05
CA ASP A 144 3.24 0.71 -9.35
C ASP A 144 2.22 1.61 -10.03
N ILE A 145 2.26 1.66 -11.35
CA ILE A 145 1.28 2.38 -12.17
C ILE A 145 0.57 1.36 -13.05
N CYS A 146 -0.75 1.24 -12.89
CA CYS A 146 -1.60 0.48 -13.80
C CYS A 146 -2.18 1.46 -14.83
N VAL A 147 -2.02 1.14 -16.11
CA VAL A 147 -2.44 2.02 -17.23
C VAL A 147 -3.21 1.23 -18.29
N PRO A 148 -4.20 1.84 -18.95
CA PRO A 148 -4.81 1.19 -20.12
C PRO A 148 -3.76 1.00 -21.23
N ILE A 149 -3.92 -0.02 -22.05
CA ILE A 149 -2.96 -0.33 -23.11
C ILE A 149 -2.76 0.86 -24.08
N SER A 150 -3.80 1.68 -24.28
CA SER A 150 -3.73 2.89 -25.11
C SER A 150 -2.70 3.91 -24.60
N TYR A 151 -2.45 3.94 -23.30
CA TYR A 151 -1.44 4.81 -22.69
C TYR A 151 -0.03 4.52 -23.26
N MET A 152 0.28 3.27 -23.55
CA MET A 152 1.59 2.87 -24.02
C MET A 152 1.88 3.34 -25.46
N THR A 153 0.83 3.59 -26.24
CA THR A 153 0.93 4.00 -27.67
C THR A 153 0.58 5.47 -27.87
N ASP A 154 0.06 6.17 -26.86
CA ASP A 154 -0.31 7.57 -26.94
C ASP A 154 0.89 8.47 -26.62
N GLU A 155 1.44 9.13 -27.63
CA GLU A 155 2.58 10.06 -27.48
C GLU A 155 2.19 11.32 -26.70
N ASN A 156 0.89 11.68 -26.68
CA ASN A 156 0.36 12.87 -26.00
C ASN A 156 -0.36 12.50 -24.69
N ARG A 157 0.08 11.43 -24.02
CA ARG A 157 -0.54 10.90 -22.79
C ARG A 157 -0.97 11.99 -21.84
N LYS A 158 -2.26 12.00 -21.51
CA LYS A 158 -2.85 12.86 -20.49
C LYS A 158 -4.11 12.20 -19.92
N TYR A 159 -3.90 11.30 -19.00
CA TYR A 159 -4.95 10.46 -18.42
C TYR A 159 -5.31 10.92 -16.99
N PRO A 160 -6.59 10.92 -16.62
CA PRO A 160 -6.99 11.16 -15.23
C PRO A 160 -6.33 10.14 -14.31
N VAL A 161 -5.97 10.56 -13.10
CA VAL A 161 -5.22 9.72 -12.16
C VAL A 161 -6.03 9.37 -10.93
N ILE A 162 -5.94 8.11 -10.51
CA ILE A 162 -6.43 7.62 -9.22
C ILE A 162 -5.24 7.17 -8.39
N VAL A 163 -5.08 7.69 -7.18
CA VAL A 163 -4.17 7.16 -6.18
C VAL A 163 -4.93 6.20 -5.28
N SER A 164 -4.50 4.95 -5.24
CA SER A 164 -5.05 3.91 -4.39
C SER A 164 -4.19 3.72 -3.15
N VAL A 165 -4.78 3.95 -1.97
CA VAL A 165 -4.13 3.79 -0.67
C VAL A 165 -4.62 2.50 -0.03
N HIS A 166 -3.73 1.51 0.09
CA HIS A 166 -4.10 0.17 0.55
C HIS A 166 -4.50 0.15 2.04
N GLY A 167 -5.34 -0.80 2.40
CA GLY A 167 -5.71 -1.12 3.78
C GLY A 167 -4.65 -1.97 4.49
N GLY A 168 -5.01 -2.49 5.66
CA GLY A 168 -4.16 -3.39 6.43
C GLY A 168 -3.83 -2.87 7.83
N GLY A 169 -4.70 -2.03 8.42
CA GLY A 169 -4.56 -1.57 9.81
C GLY A 169 -3.27 -0.82 10.10
N TRP A 170 -2.69 -0.14 9.11
CA TRP A 170 -1.41 0.59 9.16
C TRP A 170 -0.17 -0.27 9.47
N PHE A 171 -0.34 -1.58 9.71
CA PHE A 171 0.75 -2.50 10.06
C PHE A 171 0.96 -3.63 9.06
N TYR A 172 0.06 -3.80 8.09
CA TYR A 172 0.07 -4.87 7.09
C TYR A 172 -0.28 -4.33 5.71
N GLY A 173 0.08 -5.06 4.67
CA GLY A 173 -0.23 -4.77 3.29
C GLY A 173 0.94 -4.15 2.52
N ASP A 174 0.81 -4.22 1.23
CA ASP A 174 1.72 -3.63 0.25
C ASP A 174 0.97 -3.30 -1.05
N LYS A 175 1.66 -2.72 -2.01
CA LYS A 175 1.09 -2.38 -3.32
C LYS A 175 0.58 -3.60 -4.10
N GLU A 176 1.13 -4.79 -3.88
CA GLU A 176 0.70 -6.00 -4.58
C GLU A 176 -0.71 -6.45 -4.14
N LEU A 177 -1.06 -6.19 -2.89
CA LEU A 177 -2.36 -6.55 -2.30
C LEU A 177 -3.55 -5.97 -3.07
N TYR A 178 -3.41 -4.77 -3.64
CA TYR A 178 -4.45 -4.07 -4.41
C TYR A 178 -4.17 -4.01 -5.91
N SER A 179 -3.14 -4.70 -6.39
CA SER A 179 -2.72 -4.66 -7.79
C SER A 179 -3.85 -5.04 -8.76
N HIS A 180 -4.59 -6.11 -8.49
CA HIS A 180 -5.72 -6.52 -9.32
C HIS A 180 -6.82 -5.45 -9.35
N TYR A 181 -7.20 -4.91 -8.20
CA TYR A 181 -8.19 -3.84 -8.10
C TYR A 181 -7.77 -2.59 -8.89
N CYS A 182 -6.51 -2.19 -8.78
CA CYS A 182 -5.95 -1.07 -9.52
C CYS A 182 -5.99 -1.30 -11.03
N CYS A 183 -5.72 -2.54 -11.49
CA CYS A 183 -5.84 -2.87 -12.90
C CYS A 183 -7.29 -2.81 -13.40
N LEU A 184 -8.28 -3.23 -12.60
CA LEU A 184 -9.69 -3.07 -12.96
C LEU A 184 -10.09 -1.60 -13.10
N LEU A 185 -9.59 -0.71 -12.24
CA LEU A 185 -9.82 0.73 -12.38
C LEU A 185 -9.13 1.30 -13.64
N ALA A 186 -7.91 0.85 -13.93
CA ALA A 186 -7.16 1.30 -15.11
C ALA A 186 -7.83 0.89 -16.43
N GLU A 187 -8.54 -0.25 -16.45
CA GLU A 187 -9.34 -0.69 -17.60
C GLU A 187 -10.38 0.37 -18.03
N HIS A 188 -10.81 1.21 -17.11
CA HIS A 188 -11.76 2.29 -17.38
C HIS A 188 -11.12 3.61 -17.86
N GLY A 189 -9.85 3.59 -18.24
CA GLY A 189 -9.17 4.73 -18.83
C GLY A 189 -8.49 5.66 -17.83
N TYR A 190 -8.14 5.16 -16.66
CA TYR A 190 -7.38 5.89 -15.64
C TYR A 190 -5.92 5.42 -15.62
N VAL A 191 -5.02 6.34 -15.27
CA VAL A 191 -3.74 5.98 -14.67
C VAL A 191 -4.00 5.71 -13.20
N VAL A 192 -3.69 4.52 -12.71
CA VAL A 192 -3.93 4.16 -11.31
C VAL A 192 -2.60 3.90 -10.63
N VAL A 193 -2.29 4.71 -9.64
CA VAL A 193 -1.07 4.62 -8.84
C VAL A 193 -1.39 3.91 -7.54
N ASN A 194 -0.67 2.85 -7.26
CA ASN A 194 -0.72 2.15 -5.99
C ASN A 194 0.71 2.04 -5.42
N PHE A 195 0.88 2.07 -4.10
CA PHE A 195 2.20 2.27 -3.51
C PHE A 195 2.33 1.66 -2.13
N ASN A 196 3.58 1.44 -1.73
CA ASN A 196 3.94 1.09 -0.38
C ASN A 196 4.10 2.34 0.48
N TYR A 197 3.56 2.32 1.68
CA TYR A 197 3.85 3.30 2.72
C TYR A 197 4.45 2.61 3.95
N ARG A 198 5.19 3.34 4.76
CA ARG A 198 5.84 2.82 5.97
C ARG A 198 4.81 2.30 6.97
N LEU A 199 5.00 1.06 7.40
CA LEU A 199 4.09 0.34 8.27
C LEU A 199 4.53 0.36 9.73
N SER A 200 3.54 0.35 10.63
CA SER A 200 3.73 0.16 12.06
C SER A 200 3.94 -1.33 12.40
N PRO A 201 4.48 -1.66 13.56
CA PRO A 201 4.98 -0.76 14.61
C PRO A 201 6.37 -0.20 14.34
N GLN A 202 7.06 -0.63 13.27
CA GLN A 202 8.41 -0.15 12.96
C GLN A 202 8.42 1.35 12.64
N ASN A 203 7.40 1.81 11.92
CA ASN A 203 7.23 3.21 11.58
C ASN A 203 5.82 3.67 12.00
N LYS A 204 5.74 4.29 13.16
CA LYS A 204 4.49 4.79 13.72
C LYS A 204 4.02 6.06 13.03
N TYR A 205 2.83 6.55 13.37
CA TYR A 205 2.37 7.88 12.98
C TYR A 205 3.48 8.92 13.31
N PRO A 206 3.81 9.85 12.41
CA PRO A 206 3.11 10.19 11.17
C PRO A 206 3.67 9.52 9.89
N ALA A 207 4.53 8.51 9.98
CA ALA A 207 5.30 7.99 8.85
C ALA A 207 4.45 7.64 7.62
N ALA A 208 3.32 6.96 7.81
CA ALA A 208 2.44 6.57 6.71
C ALA A 208 1.80 7.78 6.00
N ILE A 209 1.36 8.79 6.73
CA ILE A 209 0.75 9.98 6.16
C ILE A 209 1.77 10.88 5.45
N GLU A 210 3.01 10.93 5.94
CA GLU A 210 4.11 11.57 5.23
C GLU A 210 4.36 10.89 3.87
N ASP A 211 4.32 9.55 3.83
CA ASP A 211 4.54 8.80 2.59
C ASP A 211 3.43 9.05 1.57
N VAL A 212 2.18 9.20 2.00
CA VAL A 212 1.09 9.68 1.14
C VAL A 212 1.42 11.06 0.56
N ALA A 213 1.88 12.00 1.39
CA ALA A 213 2.23 13.34 0.95
C ALA A 213 3.42 13.35 -0.03
N TYR A 214 4.46 12.52 0.23
CA TYR A 214 5.61 12.35 -0.68
C TYR A 214 5.18 11.78 -2.04
N LEU A 215 4.31 10.77 -2.05
CA LEU A 215 3.79 10.21 -3.29
C LEU A 215 3.02 11.25 -4.10
N ILE A 216 2.11 11.98 -3.47
CA ILE A 216 1.29 12.98 -4.17
C ILE A 216 2.15 14.10 -4.73
N ARG A 217 3.17 14.55 -3.97
CA ARG A 217 4.16 15.48 -4.51
C ARG A 217 4.87 14.91 -5.74
N TYR A 218 5.32 13.65 -5.66
CA TYR A 218 6.04 13.00 -6.75
C TYR A 218 5.20 12.92 -8.04
N ILE A 219 3.94 12.49 -7.96
CA ILE A 219 3.08 12.41 -9.14
C ILE A 219 2.75 13.79 -9.71
N HIS A 220 2.63 14.82 -8.86
CA HIS A 220 2.39 16.19 -9.29
C HIS A 220 3.60 16.76 -10.04
N GLU A 221 4.80 16.65 -9.45
CA GLU A 221 6.03 17.16 -10.04
C GLU A 221 6.39 16.44 -11.35
N ASN A 222 6.04 15.16 -11.48
CA ASN A 222 6.33 14.33 -12.66
C ASN A 222 5.09 14.08 -13.56
N ALA A 223 4.00 14.84 -13.39
CA ALA A 223 2.73 14.60 -14.07
C ALA A 223 2.88 14.54 -15.60
N GLN A 224 3.71 15.40 -16.18
CA GLN A 224 3.95 15.44 -17.63
C GLN A 224 4.61 14.15 -18.11
N THR A 225 5.71 13.74 -17.52
CA THR A 225 6.44 12.53 -17.89
C THR A 225 5.62 11.27 -17.67
N LEU A 226 4.87 11.24 -16.53
CA LEU A 226 3.97 10.13 -16.20
C LEU A 226 2.65 10.16 -17.00
N GLY A 227 2.45 11.11 -17.91
CA GLY A 227 1.23 11.21 -18.72
C GLY A 227 -0.04 11.36 -17.87
N ILE A 228 0.04 12.08 -16.75
CA ILE A 228 -1.03 12.27 -15.78
C ILE A 228 -1.71 13.63 -16.01
N ASP A 229 -3.05 13.63 -16.09
CA ASP A 229 -3.88 14.82 -15.99
C ASP A 229 -4.14 15.12 -14.51
N ILE A 230 -3.25 15.92 -13.91
CA ILE A 230 -3.31 16.26 -12.49
C ILE A 230 -4.53 17.12 -12.13
N ASP A 231 -5.14 17.80 -13.10
CA ASP A 231 -6.41 18.51 -12.91
C ASP A 231 -7.58 17.55 -12.71
N ASN A 232 -7.41 16.28 -13.08
CA ASN A 232 -8.36 15.19 -12.86
C ASN A 232 -7.74 14.11 -11.94
N PHE A 233 -7.36 14.53 -10.75
CA PHE A 233 -6.80 13.72 -9.69
C PHE A 233 -7.88 13.25 -8.71
N TYR A 234 -7.86 11.96 -8.39
CA TYR A 234 -8.78 11.28 -7.47
C TYR A 234 -8.01 10.39 -6.49
N MET A 235 -8.63 10.09 -5.35
CA MET A 235 -8.06 9.12 -4.43
C MET A 235 -9.11 8.07 -4.02
N VAL A 236 -8.65 6.85 -3.80
CA VAL A 236 -9.43 5.79 -3.21
C VAL A 236 -8.62 5.16 -2.08
N GLY A 237 -9.28 4.92 -0.95
CA GLY A 237 -8.66 4.25 0.18
C GLY A 237 -9.58 3.17 0.75
N ASP A 238 -8.98 2.13 1.31
CA ASP A 238 -9.70 1.05 1.98
C ASP A 238 -9.24 0.91 3.43
N SER A 239 -10.17 0.82 4.38
CA SER A 239 -9.88 0.61 5.81
C SER A 239 -8.87 1.64 6.36
N ALA A 240 -7.67 1.23 6.77
CA ALA A 240 -6.58 2.12 7.16
C ALA A 240 -6.18 3.09 6.04
N GLY A 241 -6.22 2.64 4.77
CA GLY A 241 -5.98 3.48 3.60
C GLY A 241 -7.05 4.55 3.41
N ALA A 242 -8.31 4.26 3.73
CA ALA A 242 -9.38 5.26 3.72
C ALA A 242 -9.17 6.33 4.81
N GLN A 243 -8.72 5.92 6.00
CA GLN A 243 -8.37 6.86 7.06
C GLN A 243 -7.17 7.74 6.65
N LEU A 244 -6.12 7.16 6.06
CA LEU A 244 -4.98 7.92 5.53
C LEU A 244 -5.39 8.90 4.43
N THR A 245 -6.26 8.48 3.51
CA THR A 245 -6.81 9.34 2.46
C THR A 245 -7.59 10.51 3.06
N ALA A 246 -8.47 10.25 4.02
CA ALA A 246 -9.24 11.31 4.69
C ALA A 246 -8.31 12.25 5.48
N ASN A 247 -7.34 11.73 6.22
CA ASN A 247 -6.37 12.54 6.97
C ASN A 247 -5.54 13.43 6.03
N TYR A 248 -5.07 12.88 4.90
CA TYR A 248 -4.40 13.68 3.87
C TYR A 248 -5.28 14.83 3.36
N CYS A 249 -6.56 14.56 3.05
CA CYS A 249 -7.47 15.58 2.57
C CYS A 249 -7.76 16.67 3.62
N ILE A 250 -7.86 16.32 4.90
CA ILE A 250 -7.99 17.29 6.00
C ILE A 250 -6.74 18.18 6.06
N ILE A 251 -5.56 17.59 6.01
CA ILE A 251 -4.28 18.32 6.03
C ILE A 251 -4.18 19.25 4.81
N ALA A 252 -4.50 18.74 3.64
CA ALA A 252 -4.39 19.51 2.39
C ALA A 252 -5.41 20.65 2.29
N SER A 253 -6.64 20.46 2.77
CA SER A 253 -7.71 21.45 2.71
C SER A 253 -7.65 22.53 3.81
N ASN A 254 -6.98 22.25 4.94
CA ASN A 254 -6.97 23.14 6.09
C ASN A 254 -5.56 23.64 6.42
N SER A 255 -5.24 24.87 5.97
CA SER A 255 -3.93 25.49 6.19
C SER A 255 -3.60 25.71 7.67
N ASP A 256 -4.59 26.02 8.50
CA ASP A 256 -4.40 26.25 9.94
C ASP A 256 -4.09 24.95 10.69
N TYR A 257 -4.69 23.85 10.26
CA TYR A 257 -4.36 22.52 10.77
C TYR A 257 -2.96 22.09 10.29
N ARG A 258 -2.69 22.23 9.00
CA ARG A 258 -1.40 21.90 8.40
C ARG A 258 -0.24 22.66 9.05
N ALA A 259 -0.41 23.93 9.38
CA ALA A 259 0.62 24.74 10.03
C ALA A 259 0.98 24.30 11.47
N LYS A 260 0.17 23.46 12.09
CA LYS A 260 0.42 22.91 13.43
C LYS A 260 1.19 21.59 13.40
N LEU A 261 1.31 20.98 12.23
CA LEU A 261 2.00 19.70 12.05
C LEU A 261 3.49 19.92 11.89
N ASP A 262 4.30 19.08 12.51
CA ASP A 262 5.77 19.14 12.52
C ASP A 262 6.42 18.10 11.58
N PHE A 263 5.65 17.58 10.62
CA PHE A 263 6.12 16.62 9.64
C PHE A 263 5.82 17.09 8.20
N PHE A 264 6.35 16.37 7.21
CA PHE A 264 6.18 16.74 5.82
C PHE A 264 4.71 16.61 5.39
N THR A 265 4.18 17.66 4.77
CA THR A 265 2.82 17.73 4.24
C THR A 265 2.84 18.27 2.81
N TYR A 266 1.76 17.99 2.08
CA TYR A 266 1.54 18.52 0.74
C TYR A 266 0.06 18.94 0.60
N ASP A 267 -0.25 19.91 -0.28
CA ASP A 267 -1.56 20.55 -0.29
C ASP A 267 -2.33 20.42 -1.61
N LEU A 268 -1.90 19.53 -2.50
CA LEU A 268 -2.66 19.21 -3.70
C LEU A 268 -3.90 18.38 -3.33
N LEU A 269 -5.09 18.93 -3.58
CA LEU A 269 -6.34 18.24 -3.28
C LEU A 269 -6.83 17.37 -4.44
N PRO A 270 -7.31 16.15 -4.19
CA PRO A 270 -8.06 15.39 -5.17
C PRO A 270 -9.42 16.06 -5.43
N LYS A 271 -9.96 15.93 -6.64
CA LYS A 271 -11.33 16.39 -6.94
C LYS A 271 -12.39 15.65 -6.13
N LYS A 272 -12.21 14.34 -6.00
CA LYS A 272 -13.13 13.47 -5.25
C LYS A 272 -12.36 12.34 -4.61
N VAL A 273 -12.94 11.78 -3.55
CA VAL A 273 -12.38 10.61 -2.84
C VAL A 273 -13.43 9.53 -2.66
N CYS A 274 -12.99 8.28 -2.73
CA CYS A 274 -13.77 7.12 -2.34
C CYS A 274 -13.14 6.48 -1.09
N LEU A 275 -13.92 6.43 -0.01
CA LEU A 275 -13.46 6.05 1.32
C LEU A 275 -14.20 4.79 1.77
N ASN A 276 -13.54 3.64 1.63
CA ASN A 276 -14.14 2.33 1.87
C ASN A 276 -13.82 1.87 3.30
N CYS A 277 -14.84 1.64 4.11
CA CYS A 277 -14.73 1.03 5.44
C CYS A 277 -13.64 1.65 6.34
N GLY A 278 -13.48 2.98 6.30
CA GLY A 278 -12.41 3.70 7.02
C GLY A 278 -12.65 3.85 8.51
N ALA A 279 -11.57 3.89 9.27
CA ALA A 279 -11.59 4.09 10.72
C ALA A 279 -11.24 5.55 11.06
N TYR A 280 -12.20 6.46 11.07
CA TYR A 280 -11.93 7.90 11.18
C TYR A 280 -11.88 8.43 12.61
N LYS A 281 -12.74 7.94 13.51
CA LYS A 281 -12.78 8.35 14.93
C LYS A 281 -11.67 7.66 15.74
N MET A 282 -10.43 8.09 15.53
CA MET A 282 -9.25 7.45 16.12
C MET A 282 -9.27 7.55 17.67
N ALA A 283 -9.79 8.64 18.24
CA ALA A 283 -9.91 8.83 19.67
C ALA A 283 -10.78 7.77 20.38
N GLU A 284 -11.72 7.16 19.65
CA GLU A 284 -12.60 6.12 20.20
C GLU A 284 -12.01 4.71 20.09
N ARG A 285 -10.86 4.55 19.44
CA ARG A 285 -10.23 3.24 19.25
C ARG A 285 -9.39 2.86 20.47
N ASN A 286 -9.62 1.64 20.95
CA ASN A 286 -8.84 1.05 22.03
C ASN A 286 -8.53 -0.43 21.70
N ASP A 287 -7.85 -0.64 20.56
CA ASP A 287 -7.45 -1.96 20.08
C ASP A 287 -5.94 -2.02 19.85
N ASN A 288 -5.39 -3.23 19.76
CA ASN A 288 -3.96 -3.45 19.57
C ASN A 288 -3.45 -2.85 18.26
N ILE A 289 -4.24 -2.87 17.20
CA ILE A 289 -3.86 -2.36 15.88
C ILE A 289 -3.62 -0.85 15.95
N SER A 290 -4.56 -0.09 16.53
CA SER A 290 -4.38 1.35 16.72
C SER A 290 -3.25 1.66 17.70
N ALA A 291 -3.04 0.81 18.72
CA ALA A 291 -1.91 0.96 19.64
C ALA A 291 -0.56 0.78 18.92
N TRP A 292 -0.41 -0.20 18.04
CA TRP A 292 0.81 -0.36 17.22
C TRP A 292 1.09 0.84 16.32
N TYR A 293 0.04 1.47 15.81
CA TYR A 293 0.18 2.63 14.94
C TYR A 293 0.54 3.92 15.69
N LEU A 294 -0.02 4.11 16.90
CA LEU A 294 0.00 5.40 17.58
C LEU A 294 0.92 5.46 18.82
N ARG A 295 0.99 4.38 19.63
CA ARG A 295 1.61 4.45 20.95
C ARG A 295 3.08 4.10 20.96
N ASN A 296 3.86 4.84 21.74
CA ASN A 296 5.30 4.59 21.97
C ASN A 296 5.56 3.59 23.12
N ASP A 297 4.55 3.27 23.93
CA ASP A 297 4.64 2.55 25.21
C ASP A 297 4.05 1.14 25.19
N VAL A 298 3.67 0.63 24.00
CA VAL A 298 3.23 -0.76 23.90
C VAL A 298 4.48 -1.64 23.92
N ASP A 299 4.83 -2.11 25.13
CA ASP A 299 5.78 -3.20 25.28
C ASP A 299 5.22 -4.43 24.53
N ASP A 300 5.94 -4.92 23.53
CA ASP A 300 5.62 -6.15 22.79
C ASP A 300 5.63 -7.42 23.69
N ASP A 301 5.85 -7.24 25.00
CA ASP A 301 6.16 -8.27 25.98
C ASP A 301 4.97 -8.86 26.74
N GLN A 302 3.71 -8.59 26.37
CA GLN A 302 2.59 -9.20 27.14
C GLN A 302 2.46 -10.73 26.98
N ASN A 303 3.43 -11.42 26.31
CA ASN A 303 3.44 -12.88 26.19
C ASN A 303 4.78 -13.56 26.44
N SER A 304 5.76 -12.93 27.11
CA SER A 304 7.01 -13.60 27.46
C SER A 304 7.11 -13.87 28.94
N ASP A 305 6.87 -15.13 29.33
CA ASP A 305 7.36 -15.70 30.59
C ASP A 305 8.89 -15.59 30.65
N GLY A 306 9.36 -14.54 31.25
CA GLY A 306 10.58 -14.34 32.04
C GLY A 306 11.87 -15.02 31.66
N LYS A 307 12.33 -15.09 30.37
CA LYS A 307 13.74 -15.43 30.05
C LYS A 307 14.18 -14.67 28.79
N THR A 308 14.75 -13.50 28.96
CA THR A 308 15.39 -12.72 27.89
C THR A 308 16.80 -13.20 27.63
N SER A 309 17.14 -13.56 26.37
CA SER A 309 18.50 -13.85 25.92
C SER A 309 19.30 -12.56 25.67
N SER A 310 20.63 -12.65 25.62
CA SER A 310 21.52 -11.50 25.37
C SER A 310 21.37 -10.90 23.95
N HIS A 311 20.79 -11.66 23.01
CA HIS A 311 20.51 -11.21 21.64
C HIS A 311 19.32 -10.22 21.63
N ASP A 312 18.28 -10.51 22.42
CA ASP A 312 17.08 -9.68 22.55
C ASP A 312 17.38 -8.26 23.09
N LYS A 313 18.49 -8.10 23.84
CA LYS A 313 18.87 -6.79 24.37
C LYS A 313 19.50 -5.86 23.32
N ALA A 314 20.13 -6.38 22.28
CA ALA A 314 20.69 -5.59 21.20
C ALA A 314 19.60 -5.09 20.24
N GLU A 315 18.64 -5.94 19.87
CA GLU A 315 17.47 -5.57 19.07
C GLU A 315 16.55 -4.58 19.80
N LYS A 316 16.30 -4.79 21.11
CA LYS A 316 15.58 -3.82 21.94
C LYS A 316 16.30 -2.44 22.03
N CYS A 317 17.61 -2.40 21.92
CA CYS A 317 18.36 -1.15 21.92
C CYS A 317 18.25 -0.41 20.57
N GLU A 318 18.17 -1.12 19.45
CA GLU A 318 17.96 -0.53 18.12
C GLU A 318 16.51 -0.10 17.92
N SER A 319 15.52 -0.91 18.31
CA SER A 319 14.12 -0.55 18.24
C SER A 319 13.79 0.66 19.13
N LYS A 320 14.39 0.78 20.31
CA LYS A 320 14.30 1.99 21.15
C LYS A 320 14.93 3.22 20.50
N LYS A 321 16.04 3.08 19.75
CA LYS A 321 16.67 4.20 19.03
C LYS A 321 15.83 4.66 17.85
N ILE A 322 15.17 3.73 17.13
CA ILE A 322 14.27 4.02 16.02
C ILE A 322 12.98 4.68 16.55
N SER A 323 12.41 4.18 17.65
CA SER A 323 11.22 4.78 18.26
C SER A 323 11.46 6.17 18.86
N GLN A 324 12.69 6.47 19.31
CA GLN A 324 13.06 7.81 19.78
C GLN A 324 13.20 8.83 18.65
N ALA A 325 13.49 8.41 17.42
CA ALA A 325 13.64 9.32 16.28
C ALA A 325 12.30 9.90 15.79
N TYR A 326 11.17 9.26 16.14
CA TYR A 326 9.82 9.67 15.74
C TYR A 326 8.86 9.72 16.93
N ALA A 327 9.34 10.09 18.12
CA ALA A 327 8.47 10.30 19.28
C ALA A 327 7.51 11.44 18.97
N VAL A 328 6.29 11.09 18.59
CA VAL A 328 5.19 12.05 18.41
C VAL A 328 4.95 12.72 19.75
N THR A 329 4.97 14.05 19.79
CA THR A 329 4.67 14.81 21.00
C THR A 329 3.21 14.58 21.40
N GLU A 330 2.88 14.78 22.69
CA GLU A 330 1.49 14.69 23.16
C GLU A 330 0.56 15.65 22.39
N GLU A 331 1.08 16.81 22.01
CA GLU A 331 0.37 17.80 21.18
C GLU A 331 0.09 17.28 19.77
N GLN A 332 1.09 16.71 19.09
CA GLN A 332 0.91 16.12 17.77
C GLN A 332 -0.04 14.91 17.79
N TYR A 333 0.04 14.10 18.84
CA TYR A 333 -0.88 13.00 19.05
C TYR A 333 -2.33 13.50 19.20
N LYS A 334 -2.54 14.55 20.00
CA LYS A 334 -3.85 15.16 20.18
C LYS A 334 -4.39 15.73 18.87
N LEU A 335 -3.57 16.45 18.10
CA LEU A 335 -3.95 16.97 16.78
C LEU A 335 -4.44 15.87 15.84
N PHE A 336 -3.78 14.71 15.85
CA PHE A 336 -4.22 13.55 15.05
C PHE A 336 -5.54 12.95 15.58
N MET A 337 -5.71 12.83 16.90
CA MET A 337 -6.94 12.28 17.48
C MET A 337 -8.16 13.16 17.19
N ASP A 338 -7.98 14.47 17.17
CA ASP A 338 -9.01 15.47 16.95
C ASP A 338 -9.10 15.91 15.46
N GLN A 339 -8.48 15.15 14.52
CA GLN A 339 -8.36 15.53 13.12
C GLN A 339 -9.70 15.87 12.45
N LEU A 340 -10.80 15.21 12.83
CA LEU A 340 -12.11 15.44 12.25
C LEU A 340 -12.66 16.84 12.54
N ASP A 341 -12.23 17.49 13.64
CA ASP A 341 -12.61 18.85 13.99
C ASP A 341 -12.06 19.89 13.01
N TYR A 342 -11.12 19.49 12.16
CA TYR A 342 -10.48 20.33 11.16
C TYR A 342 -11.05 20.16 9.75
N ILE A 343 -12.08 19.33 9.56
CA ILE A 343 -12.81 19.25 8.28
C ILE A 343 -13.48 20.60 8.01
N ASN A 344 -13.29 21.10 6.79
CA ASN A 344 -13.86 22.35 6.32
C ASN A 344 -14.57 22.21 4.97
N ALA A 345 -15.09 23.31 4.43
CA ALA A 345 -15.82 23.31 3.15
C ALA A 345 -14.95 23.00 1.93
N ASP A 346 -13.63 23.07 2.05
CA ASP A 346 -12.67 22.75 0.99
C ASP A 346 -12.32 21.27 0.95
N PHE A 347 -12.83 20.45 1.90
CA PHE A 347 -12.66 19.00 1.87
C PHE A 347 -13.30 18.43 0.59
N PRO A 348 -12.61 17.53 -0.14
CA PRO A 348 -13.10 17.00 -1.40
C PRO A 348 -14.45 16.29 -1.27
N GLU A 349 -15.25 16.32 -2.34
CA GLU A 349 -16.45 15.50 -2.42
C GLU A 349 -16.11 14.03 -2.16
N ALA A 350 -16.77 13.42 -1.16
CA ALA A 350 -16.45 12.09 -0.68
C ALA A 350 -17.61 11.10 -0.92
N TYR A 351 -17.25 9.95 -1.47
CA TYR A 351 -18.12 8.77 -1.46
C TYR A 351 -17.69 7.83 -0.34
N LEU A 352 -18.58 7.63 0.64
CA LEU A 352 -18.36 6.78 1.80
C LEU A 352 -19.05 5.44 1.61
N MET A 353 -18.31 4.35 1.69
CA MET A 353 -18.84 2.99 1.56
C MET A 353 -18.52 2.17 2.81
N TYR A 354 -19.54 1.53 3.35
CA TYR A 354 -19.45 0.67 4.52
C TYR A 354 -20.25 -0.61 4.35
N SER A 355 -19.75 -1.70 4.93
CA SER A 355 -20.56 -2.89 5.16
C SER A 355 -21.34 -2.75 6.47
N VAL A 356 -22.64 -3.02 6.45
CA VAL A 356 -23.48 -3.01 7.68
C VAL A 356 -23.04 -4.04 8.72
N ASN A 357 -22.26 -5.03 8.31
CA ASN A 357 -21.71 -6.08 9.16
C ASN A 357 -20.21 -5.93 9.39
N ASP A 358 -19.67 -4.71 9.24
CA ASP A 358 -18.26 -4.44 9.49
C ASP A 358 -18.02 -4.24 10.98
N ASP A 359 -17.41 -5.24 11.61
CA ASP A 359 -17.06 -5.21 13.03
C ASP A 359 -15.73 -4.47 13.30
N LEU A 360 -14.91 -4.24 12.26
CA LEU A 360 -13.61 -3.57 12.39
C LEU A 360 -13.73 -2.05 12.22
N ALA A 361 -14.56 -1.62 11.25
CA ALA A 361 -14.84 -0.21 10.99
C ALA A 361 -16.37 -0.01 10.97
N SER A 362 -16.96 0.18 12.14
CA SER A 362 -18.42 0.29 12.29
C SER A 362 -18.96 1.49 11.49
N HIS A 363 -19.96 1.23 10.62
CA HIS A 363 -20.63 2.25 9.82
C HIS A 363 -21.28 3.36 10.67
N THR A 364 -21.75 3.04 11.88
CA THR A 364 -22.37 4.01 12.80
C THR A 364 -21.38 5.08 13.28
N LYS A 365 -20.06 4.80 13.19
CA LYS A 365 -19.01 5.75 13.55
C LYS A 365 -18.56 6.66 12.40
N ALA A 366 -19.07 6.43 11.22
CA ALA A 366 -18.74 7.23 10.04
C ALA A 366 -19.81 8.23 9.66
N VAL A 367 -21.04 7.99 10.08
CA VAL A 367 -22.23 8.78 9.67
C VAL A 367 -22.52 9.94 10.64
N ASP A 368 -21.98 9.90 11.86
CA ASP A 368 -22.08 10.99 12.83
C ASP A 368 -21.01 12.06 12.59
#